data_7f700181a4f29a7c9a05773f6a9c48fe
#
_entry.id   7f700181a4f29a7c9a05773f6a9c48fe
#
_cell.length_a   1.000
_cell.length_b   1.000
_cell.length_c   1.000
_cell.angle_alpha   90.00
_cell.angle_beta   90.00
_cell.angle_gamma   90.00
#
_symmetry.space_group_name_H-M   'P 1'
#
loop_
_entity.id
_entity.type
_entity.pdbx_description
1 polymer ?
#
loop_
_entity_poly.entity_id
_entity_poly.type
_entity_poly.pdbx_seq_one_letter_code
_entity_poly.pdbx_strand_id
1 'polypeptide(L)'
;MPSTKEIRGKIKSVQNTRKITKAMEMVAASKMRKAQDRMRAARPYADKVRNIIAHLASARADYSHPFLVKHKVQTGKAALIMVTTDKGLAGALNTNIQRQVLHKATELREQGVTLQVTAIGNKAVAFCGHAGLEVVSQAVQLGDHPQLERLLGAIRVQLDAYAQGKVDCCLLYTSPSPRDYAAS
;
A
#
# COMPACT_ATOMS: atom_id res chain seq x y z
N MET A 1 -41.96 13.95 22.94
CA MET A 1 -41.49 14.84 21.85
C MET A 1 -40.26 15.58 22.32
N PRO A 2 -39.20 15.72 21.50
CA PRO A 2 -38.01 16.43 21.91
C PRO A 2 -38.31 17.91 22.20
N SER A 3 -37.76 18.45 23.27
CA SER A 3 -37.93 19.84 23.70
C SER A 3 -37.33 20.80 22.64
N THR A 4 -37.92 21.99 22.45
CA THR A 4 -37.41 23.04 21.57
C THR A 4 -35.93 23.40 21.88
N LYS A 5 -35.54 23.34 23.17
CA LYS A 5 -34.17 23.56 23.62
C LYS A 5 -33.22 22.46 23.12
N GLU A 6 -33.67 21.22 23.12
CA GLU A 6 -32.91 20.06 22.62
C GLU A 6 -32.69 20.16 21.10
N ILE A 7 -33.74 20.53 20.37
CA ILE A 7 -33.65 20.71 18.90
C ILE A 7 -32.65 21.84 18.55
N ARG A 8 -32.72 22.97 19.23
CA ARG A 8 -31.75 24.06 19.06
C ARG A 8 -30.32 23.63 19.36
N GLY A 9 -30.12 22.82 20.41
CA GLY A 9 -28.81 22.23 20.75
C GLY A 9 -28.28 21.33 19.64
N LYS A 10 -29.12 20.46 19.08
CA LYS A 10 -28.78 19.58 17.93
C LYS A 10 -28.40 20.40 16.68
N ILE A 11 -29.20 21.45 16.35
CA ILE A 11 -28.89 22.34 15.22
C ILE A 11 -27.52 22.99 15.41
N LYS A 12 -27.21 23.54 16.57
CA LYS A 12 -25.91 24.17 16.86
C LYS A 12 -24.76 23.16 16.75
N SER A 13 -24.94 21.93 17.24
CA SER A 13 -23.96 20.86 17.13
C SER A 13 -23.68 20.49 15.68
N VAL A 14 -24.72 20.31 14.87
CA VAL A 14 -24.59 20.00 13.43
C VAL A 14 -23.90 21.14 12.67
N GLN A 15 -24.24 22.41 12.98
CA GLN A 15 -23.59 23.57 12.39
C GLN A 15 -22.09 23.62 12.74
N ASN A 16 -21.71 23.30 13.97
CA ASN A 16 -20.31 23.24 14.38
C ASN A 16 -19.58 22.09 13.64
N THR A 17 -20.18 20.91 13.60
CA THR A 17 -19.64 19.77 12.84
C THR A 17 -19.42 20.12 11.36
N ARG A 18 -20.39 20.81 10.73
CA ARG A 18 -20.25 21.30 9.35
C ARG A 18 -19.05 22.23 9.18
N LYS A 19 -18.85 23.17 10.10
CA LYS A 19 -17.68 24.09 10.04
C LYS A 19 -16.36 23.34 10.16
N ILE A 20 -16.28 22.37 11.08
CA ILE A 20 -15.09 21.55 11.27
C ILE A 20 -14.81 20.72 10.02
N THR A 21 -15.83 20.06 9.48
CA THR A 21 -15.70 19.22 8.28
C THR A 21 -15.24 20.03 7.07
N LYS A 22 -15.77 21.25 6.91
CA LYS A 22 -15.35 22.17 5.83
C LYS A 22 -13.89 22.60 5.97
N ALA A 23 -13.45 22.89 7.19
CA ALA A 23 -12.03 23.20 7.46
C ALA A 23 -11.13 21.99 7.15
N MET A 24 -11.53 20.77 7.57
CA MET A 24 -10.80 19.54 7.27
C MET A 24 -10.72 19.27 5.76
N GLU A 25 -11.79 19.53 5.01
CA GLU A 25 -11.81 19.40 3.55
C GLU A 25 -10.74 20.31 2.90
N MET A 26 -10.66 21.58 3.31
CA MET A 26 -9.67 22.52 2.78
C MET A 26 -8.22 22.08 3.09
N VAL A 27 -7.97 21.62 4.31
CA VAL A 27 -6.65 21.09 4.70
C VAL A 27 -6.30 19.83 3.90
N ALA A 28 -7.26 18.91 3.77
CA ALA A 28 -7.06 17.69 3.00
C ALA A 28 -6.78 17.96 1.51
N ALA A 29 -7.52 18.90 0.91
CA ALA A 29 -7.31 19.30 -0.48
C ALA A 29 -5.91 19.89 -0.71
N SER A 30 -5.42 20.73 0.23
CA SER A 30 -4.05 21.26 0.15
C SER A 30 -2.99 20.15 0.25
N LYS A 31 -3.16 19.21 1.18
CA LYS A 31 -2.24 18.06 1.35
C LYS A 31 -2.25 17.15 0.13
N MET A 32 -3.42 16.90 -0.44
CA MET A 32 -3.58 16.08 -1.64
C MET A 32 -2.85 16.71 -2.84
N ARG A 33 -2.99 18.04 -3.05
CA ARG A 33 -2.28 18.74 -4.11
C ARG A 33 -0.76 18.59 -3.97
N LYS A 34 -0.22 18.80 -2.77
CA LYS A 34 1.22 18.62 -2.49
C LYS A 34 1.69 17.18 -2.73
N ALA A 35 0.88 16.17 -2.39
CA ALA A 35 1.20 14.77 -2.67
C ALA A 35 1.18 14.47 -4.17
N GLN A 36 0.20 15.00 -4.91
CA GLN A 36 0.14 14.86 -6.37
C GLN A 36 1.33 15.52 -7.08
N ASP A 37 1.75 16.70 -6.64
CA ASP A 37 2.90 17.38 -7.23
C ASP A 37 4.19 16.57 -7.03
N ARG A 38 4.39 15.98 -5.85
CA ARG A 38 5.53 15.06 -5.60
C ARG A 38 5.47 13.81 -6.47
N MET A 39 4.30 13.19 -6.56
CA MET A 39 4.12 12.03 -7.42
C MET A 39 4.44 12.36 -8.88
N ARG A 40 3.97 13.51 -9.38
CA ARG A 40 4.28 13.98 -10.73
C ARG A 40 5.77 14.21 -10.95
N ALA A 41 6.46 14.76 -9.96
CA ALA A 41 7.92 14.97 -10.02
C ALA A 41 8.71 13.66 -10.03
N ALA A 42 8.26 12.64 -9.28
CA ALA A 42 8.94 11.34 -9.22
C ALA A 42 8.63 10.43 -10.42
N ARG A 43 7.50 10.64 -11.10
CA ARG A 43 7.01 9.77 -12.18
C ARG A 43 7.97 9.59 -13.35
N PRO A 44 8.61 10.65 -13.92
CA PRO A 44 9.53 10.48 -15.03
C PRO A 44 10.70 9.56 -14.70
N TYR A 45 11.18 9.61 -13.47
CA TYR A 45 12.24 8.69 -13.01
C TYR A 45 11.73 7.24 -12.96
N ALA A 46 10.58 7.01 -12.37
CA ALA A 46 9.98 5.67 -12.29
C ALA A 46 9.73 5.06 -13.68
N ASP A 47 9.23 5.86 -14.63
CA ASP A 47 8.98 5.41 -16.00
C ASP A 47 10.30 5.07 -16.73
N LYS A 48 11.35 5.87 -16.54
CA LYS A 48 12.68 5.59 -17.09
C LYS A 48 13.29 4.31 -16.53
N VAL A 49 13.24 4.12 -15.21
CA VAL A 49 13.73 2.89 -14.56
C VAL A 49 12.97 1.67 -15.07
N ARG A 50 11.65 1.76 -15.19
CA ARG A 50 10.82 0.66 -15.72
C ARG A 50 11.21 0.29 -17.16
N ASN A 51 11.45 1.28 -18.01
CA ASN A 51 11.91 1.05 -19.38
C ASN A 51 13.29 0.39 -19.44
N ILE A 52 14.24 0.85 -18.60
CA ILE A 52 15.58 0.25 -18.49
C ILE A 52 15.47 -1.22 -18.09
N ILE A 53 14.66 -1.53 -17.06
CA ILE A 53 14.45 -2.92 -16.61
C ILE A 53 13.83 -3.77 -17.72
N ALA A 54 12.85 -3.25 -18.47
CA ALA A 54 12.23 -3.96 -19.58
C ALA A 54 13.25 -4.28 -20.69
N HIS A 55 14.12 -3.32 -21.02
CA HIS A 55 15.20 -3.54 -21.98
C HIS A 55 16.24 -4.55 -21.48
N LEU A 56 16.65 -4.48 -20.21
CA LEU A 56 17.57 -5.45 -19.62
C LEU A 56 16.98 -6.86 -19.58
N ALA A 57 15.69 -7.00 -19.31
CA ALA A 57 15.01 -8.29 -19.30
C ALA A 57 14.89 -8.92 -20.70
N SER A 58 14.82 -8.09 -21.75
CA SER A 58 14.77 -8.56 -23.14
C SER A 58 16.16 -8.72 -23.78
N ALA A 59 17.18 -8.04 -23.28
CA ALA A 59 18.54 -8.19 -23.74
C ALA A 59 19.10 -9.54 -23.26
N ARG A 60 19.60 -10.36 -24.18
CA ARG A 60 20.37 -11.58 -23.86
C ARG A 60 21.75 -11.18 -23.32
N ALA A 61 21.79 -10.57 -22.13
CA ALA A 61 23.05 -10.22 -21.50
C ALA A 61 23.58 -11.43 -20.72
N ASP A 62 24.88 -11.65 -20.74
CA ASP A 62 25.55 -12.68 -19.93
C ASP A 62 25.45 -12.39 -18.42
N TYR A 63 24.90 -11.24 -18.07
CA TYR A 63 24.69 -10.81 -16.68
C TYR A 63 23.29 -11.20 -16.19
N SER A 64 23.25 -12.10 -15.22
CA SER A 64 22.02 -12.53 -14.55
C SER A 64 21.82 -11.76 -13.24
N HIS A 65 20.81 -10.88 -13.20
CA HIS A 65 20.46 -10.18 -11.98
C HIS A 65 19.47 -11.01 -11.14
N PRO A 66 19.63 -11.14 -9.81
CA PRO A 66 18.76 -11.97 -8.96
C PRO A 66 17.26 -11.68 -9.13
N PHE A 67 16.88 -10.43 -9.39
CA PHE A 67 15.47 -10.05 -9.60
C PHE A 67 14.91 -10.31 -11.01
N LEU A 68 15.74 -10.70 -11.97
CA LEU A 68 15.32 -11.04 -13.33
C LEU A 68 15.27 -12.56 -13.59
N VAL A 69 15.75 -13.35 -12.65
CA VAL A 69 15.79 -14.82 -12.75
C VAL A 69 14.67 -15.41 -11.90
N LYS A 70 13.85 -16.29 -12.50
CA LYS A 70 12.91 -17.09 -11.71
C LYS A 70 13.67 -18.13 -10.91
N HIS A 71 13.43 -18.19 -9.61
CA HIS A 71 14.02 -19.23 -8.77
C HIS A 71 13.51 -20.61 -9.21
N LYS A 72 14.44 -21.56 -9.40
CA LYS A 72 14.13 -22.93 -9.82
C LYS A 72 13.54 -23.78 -8.68
N VAL A 73 13.89 -23.46 -7.44
CA VAL A 73 13.41 -24.16 -6.25
C VAL A 73 12.20 -23.41 -5.72
N GLN A 74 11.07 -24.10 -5.62
CA GLN A 74 9.87 -23.56 -4.99
C GLN A 74 9.99 -23.78 -3.48
N THR A 75 10.05 -22.69 -2.72
CA THR A 75 10.12 -22.73 -1.25
C THR A 75 8.75 -22.88 -0.60
N GLY A 76 7.69 -22.75 -1.38
CA GLY A 76 6.32 -22.67 -0.88
C GLY A 76 6.05 -21.41 -0.05
N LYS A 77 6.84 -20.35 -0.27
CA LYS A 77 6.67 -19.06 0.42
C LYS A 77 6.54 -17.92 -0.58
N ALA A 78 5.57 -17.04 -0.33
CA ALA A 78 5.37 -15.82 -1.11
C ALA A 78 5.51 -14.59 -0.21
N ALA A 79 6.17 -13.57 -0.71
CA ALA A 79 6.23 -12.26 -0.08
C ALA A 79 5.09 -11.37 -0.58
N LEU A 80 4.51 -10.55 0.30
CA LEU A 80 3.49 -9.57 -0.06
C LEU A 80 3.78 -8.24 0.64
N ILE A 81 3.85 -7.17 -0.14
CA ILE A 81 3.95 -5.81 0.37
C ILE A 81 2.56 -5.18 0.27
N MET A 82 1.95 -4.88 1.42
CA MET A 82 0.64 -4.27 1.51
C MET A 82 0.76 -2.80 1.89
N VAL A 83 0.28 -1.90 1.03
CA VAL A 83 0.34 -0.45 1.26
C VAL A 83 -1.06 0.09 1.56
N THR A 84 -1.23 0.67 2.74
CA THR A 84 -2.47 1.30 3.20
C THR A 84 -2.21 2.67 3.80
N THR A 85 -3.24 3.34 4.27
CA THR A 85 -3.12 4.59 5.00
C THR A 85 -2.83 4.36 6.50
N ASP A 86 -2.20 5.34 7.14
CA ASP A 86 -2.07 5.37 8.61
C ASP A 86 -3.39 5.75 9.29
N LYS A 87 -4.16 6.64 8.67
CA LYS A 87 -5.41 7.19 9.21
C LYS A 87 -6.62 6.67 8.42
N GLY A 88 -7.79 6.71 9.05
CA GLY A 88 -9.06 6.43 8.39
C GLY A 88 -9.55 7.59 7.51
N LEU A 89 -10.85 7.61 7.24
CA LEU A 89 -11.53 8.61 6.40
C LEU A 89 -11.01 8.65 4.96
N ALA A 90 -10.59 7.49 4.44
CA ALA A 90 -10.10 7.31 3.08
C ALA A 90 -11.10 6.58 2.16
N GLY A 91 -12.40 6.65 2.48
CA GLY A 91 -13.44 5.92 1.75
C GLY A 91 -13.18 4.41 1.76
N ALA A 92 -13.42 3.76 0.64
CA ALA A 92 -13.24 2.32 0.48
C ALA A 92 -11.80 1.88 0.17
N LEU A 93 -10.83 2.81 0.13
CA LEU A 93 -9.45 2.53 -0.29
C LEU A 93 -8.84 1.35 0.49
N ASN A 94 -8.81 1.45 1.81
CA ASN A 94 -8.21 0.40 2.64
C ASN A 94 -9.01 -0.91 2.56
N THR A 95 -10.32 -0.85 2.57
CA THR A 95 -11.20 -2.03 2.50
C THR A 95 -11.01 -2.78 1.18
N ASN A 96 -10.84 -2.08 0.06
CA ASN A 96 -10.62 -2.70 -1.23
C ASN A 96 -9.28 -3.45 -1.27
N ILE A 97 -8.20 -2.83 -0.75
CA ILE A 97 -6.89 -3.49 -0.65
C ILE A 97 -6.97 -4.72 0.26
N GLN A 98 -7.58 -4.58 1.43
CA GLN A 98 -7.76 -5.67 2.40
C GLN A 98 -8.50 -6.87 1.78
N ARG A 99 -9.56 -6.61 1.02
CA ARG A 99 -10.31 -7.65 0.32
C ARG A 99 -9.46 -8.39 -0.71
N GLN A 100 -8.70 -7.65 -1.50
CA GLN A 100 -7.80 -8.24 -2.51
C GLN A 100 -6.69 -9.09 -1.86
N VAL A 101 -6.09 -8.57 -0.78
CA VAL A 101 -5.06 -9.30 -0.02
C VAL A 101 -5.63 -10.57 0.60
N LEU A 102 -6.83 -10.50 1.19
CA LEU A 102 -7.48 -11.67 1.79
C LEU A 102 -7.78 -12.74 0.73
N HIS A 103 -8.32 -12.34 -0.42
CA HIS A 103 -8.58 -13.25 -1.53
C HIS A 103 -7.29 -13.96 -1.97
N LYS A 104 -6.20 -13.18 -2.17
CA LYS A 104 -4.90 -13.74 -2.58
C LYS A 104 -4.27 -14.62 -1.50
N ALA A 105 -4.42 -14.26 -0.23
CA ALA A 105 -3.94 -15.07 0.88
C ALA A 105 -4.66 -16.43 0.96
N THR A 106 -5.97 -16.43 0.71
CA THR A 106 -6.77 -17.67 0.66
C THR A 106 -6.33 -18.55 -0.51
N GLU A 107 -6.22 -17.99 -1.71
CA GLU A 107 -5.75 -18.69 -2.91
C GLU A 107 -4.37 -19.34 -2.70
N LEU A 108 -3.42 -18.60 -2.14
CA LEU A 108 -2.07 -19.10 -1.86
C LEU A 108 -2.08 -20.20 -0.79
N ARG A 109 -2.91 -20.05 0.24
CA ARG A 109 -3.07 -21.07 1.29
C ARG A 109 -3.62 -22.37 0.71
N GLU A 110 -4.60 -22.32 -0.19
CA GLU A 110 -5.13 -23.50 -0.90
C GLU A 110 -4.08 -24.20 -1.75
N GLN A 111 -3.10 -23.43 -2.27
CA GLN A 111 -1.94 -23.94 -3.00
C GLN A 111 -0.81 -24.44 -2.08
N GLY A 112 -0.99 -24.41 -0.76
CA GLY A 112 0.03 -24.80 0.22
C GLY A 112 1.17 -23.78 0.37
N VAL A 113 0.99 -22.54 -0.11
CA VAL A 113 2.00 -21.48 -0.06
C VAL A 113 1.79 -20.61 1.18
N THR A 114 2.85 -20.44 1.98
CA THR A 114 2.87 -19.56 3.15
C THR A 114 3.11 -18.10 2.73
N LEU A 115 2.27 -17.19 3.18
CA LEU A 115 2.36 -15.78 2.85
C LEU A 115 3.06 -14.98 3.96
N GLN A 116 4.15 -14.28 3.62
CA GLN A 116 4.86 -13.35 4.49
C GLN A 116 4.57 -11.91 4.07
N VAL A 117 4.09 -11.08 5.01
CA VAL A 117 3.59 -9.74 4.70
C VAL A 117 4.53 -8.66 5.24
N THR A 118 4.86 -7.68 4.40
CA THR A 118 5.36 -6.36 4.82
C THR A 118 4.20 -5.39 4.85
N ALA A 119 3.86 -4.89 6.03
CA ALA A 119 2.73 -4.00 6.25
C ALA A 119 3.17 -2.52 6.26
N ILE A 120 2.71 -1.73 5.28
CA ILE A 120 2.96 -0.29 5.20
C ILE A 120 1.66 0.45 5.54
N GLY A 121 1.70 1.25 6.60
CA GLY A 121 0.56 1.96 7.17
C GLY A 121 -0.14 1.22 8.30
N ASN A 122 -0.65 1.96 9.28
CA ASN A 122 -1.29 1.41 10.47
C ASN A 122 -2.51 0.52 10.14
N LYS A 123 -3.23 0.82 9.06
CA LYS A 123 -4.40 0.02 8.65
C LYS A 123 -4.01 -1.36 8.10
N ALA A 124 -2.83 -1.49 7.48
CA ALA A 124 -2.30 -2.79 7.06
C ALA A 124 -1.90 -3.63 8.29
N VAL A 125 -1.17 -3.05 9.23
CA VAL A 125 -0.73 -3.76 10.44
C VAL A 125 -1.92 -4.29 11.23
N ALA A 126 -2.92 -3.43 11.49
CA ALA A 126 -4.13 -3.84 12.20
C ALA A 126 -4.89 -4.95 11.48
N PHE A 127 -5.02 -4.86 10.15
CA PHE A 127 -5.68 -5.88 9.34
C PHE A 127 -4.93 -7.21 9.37
N CYS A 128 -3.61 -7.21 9.17
CA CYS A 128 -2.81 -8.44 9.21
C CYS A 128 -2.92 -9.15 10.55
N GLY A 129 -2.91 -8.39 11.67
CA GLY A 129 -3.12 -8.96 13.00
C GLY A 129 -4.47 -9.64 13.16
N HIS A 130 -5.56 -9.03 12.66
CA HIS A 130 -6.90 -9.64 12.71
C HIS A 130 -7.06 -10.83 11.76
N ALA A 131 -6.41 -10.77 10.60
CA ALA A 131 -6.48 -11.83 9.58
C ALA A 131 -5.51 -13.00 9.87
N GLY A 132 -4.70 -12.93 10.92
CA GLY A 132 -3.72 -13.96 11.26
C GLY A 132 -2.62 -14.12 10.20
N LEU A 133 -2.25 -13.05 9.49
CA LEU A 133 -1.18 -13.04 8.50
C LEU A 133 0.17 -12.78 9.17
N GLU A 134 1.21 -13.52 8.75
CA GLU A 134 2.58 -13.36 9.26
C GLU A 134 3.17 -12.03 8.77
N VAL A 135 3.38 -11.08 9.69
CA VAL A 135 4.02 -9.79 9.41
C VAL A 135 5.51 -9.88 9.72
N VAL A 136 6.34 -9.85 8.69
CA VAL A 136 7.82 -9.94 8.84
C VAL A 136 8.48 -8.57 8.95
N SER A 137 7.83 -7.54 8.46
CA SER A 137 8.31 -6.14 8.60
C SER A 137 7.15 -5.16 8.48
N GLN A 138 7.32 -3.97 9.05
CA GLN A 138 6.30 -2.93 9.01
C GLN A 138 6.90 -1.53 8.93
N ALA A 139 6.18 -0.61 8.29
CA ALA A 139 6.45 0.82 8.31
C ALA A 139 5.16 1.58 8.60
N VAL A 140 5.11 2.24 9.74
CA VAL A 140 3.94 2.98 10.22
C VAL A 140 4.29 4.41 10.56
N GLN A 141 3.26 5.26 10.73
CA GLN A 141 3.43 6.67 11.08
C GLN A 141 4.34 7.41 10.10
N LEU A 142 4.13 7.16 8.80
CA LEU A 142 4.92 7.76 7.74
C LEU A 142 4.59 9.24 7.52
N GLY A 143 3.46 9.70 8.06
CA GLY A 143 3.01 11.09 7.99
C GLY A 143 2.61 11.53 6.57
N ASP A 144 2.59 12.86 6.38
CA ASP A 144 2.23 13.47 5.09
C ASP A 144 3.43 13.48 4.10
N HIS A 145 4.62 13.14 4.58
CA HIS A 145 5.88 13.12 3.85
C HIS A 145 6.63 11.80 4.14
N PRO A 146 6.24 10.68 3.51
CA PRO A 146 6.96 9.43 3.70
C PRO A 146 8.44 9.60 3.29
N GLN A 147 9.33 9.33 4.21
CA GLN A 147 10.77 9.31 3.93
C GLN A 147 11.15 7.98 3.31
N LEU A 148 11.94 8.04 2.24
CA LEU A 148 12.33 6.85 1.48
C LEU A 148 13.08 5.83 2.35
N GLU A 149 13.93 6.31 3.25
CA GLU A 149 14.75 5.48 4.14
C GLU A 149 13.90 4.57 5.03
N ARG A 150 12.79 5.10 5.55
CA ARG A 150 11.84 4.32 6.39
C ARG A 150 11.11 3.25 5.58
N LEU A 151 10.79 3.54 4.33
CA LEU A 151 10.17 2.57 3.41
C LEU A 151 11.17 1.51 2.97
N LEU A 152 12.39 1.92 2.61
CA LEU A 152 13.44 1.02 2.17
C LEU A 152 13.78 0.00 3.25
N GLY A 153 13.87 0.40 4.52
CA GLY A 153 14.13 -0.52 5.63
C GLY A 153 13.11 -1.65 5.71
N ALA A 154 11.82 -1.34 5.59
CA ALA A 154 10.76 -2.34 5.63
C ALA A 154 10.72 -3.22 4.37
N ILE A 155 10.89 -2.62 3.18
CA ILE A 155 10.82 -3.33 1.89
C ILE A 155 12.04 -4.22 1.69
N ARG A 156 13.21 -3.80 2.16
CA ARG A 156 14.49 -4.52 2.00
C ARG A 156 14.43 -5.94 2.55
N VAL A 157 13.70 -6.15 3.64
CA VAL A 157 13.51 -7.49 4.22
C VAL A 157 12.97 -8.49 3.16
N GLN A 158 11.98 -8.07 2.38
CA GLN A 158 11.39 -8.93 1.34
C GLN A 158 12.28 -9.02 0.09
N LEU A 159 12.96 -7.94 -0.29
CA LEU A 159 13.89 -7.94 -1.41
C LEU A 159 15.09 -8.85 -1.14
N ASP A 160 15.65 -8.79 0.07
CA ASP A 160 16.75 -9.66 0.48
C ASP A 160 16.30 -11.12 0.57
N ALA A 161 15.07 -11.37 1.07
CA ALA A 161 14.50 -12.73 1.09
C ALA A 161 14.33 -13.30 -0.32
N TYR A 162 13.86 -12.49 -1.28
CA TYR A 162 13.76 -12.90 -2.67
C TYR A 162 15.14 -13.14 -3.30
N ALA A 163 16.08 -12.21 -3.13
CA ALA A 163 17.43 -12.33 -3.68
C ALA A 163 18.17 -13.60 -3.14
N GLN A 164 17.88 -13.99 -1.89
CA GLN A 164 18.42 -15.18 -1.26
C GLN A 164 17.65 -16.48 -1.59
N GLY A 165 16.60 -16.40 -2.41
CA GLY A 165 15.76 -17.54 -2.76
C GLY A 165 14.93 -18.11 -1.61
N LYS A 166 14.66 -17.31 -0.57
CA LYS A 166 13.83 -17.69 0.58
C LYS A 166 12.32 -17.56 0.32
N VAL A 167 11.95 -16.78 -0.68
CA VAL A 167 10.58 -16.62 -1.17
C VAL A 167 10.56 -16.73 -2.69
N ASP A 168 9.49 -17.27 -3.23
CA ASP A 168 9.37 -17.60 -4.66
C ASP A 168 8.93 -16.40 -5.50
N CYS A 169 8.16 -15.49 -4.90
CA CYS A 169 7.71 -14.26 -5.54
C CYS A 169 7.47 -13.15 -4.52
N CYS A 170 7.45 -11.91 -5.00
CA CYS A 170 7.08 -10.75 -4.20
C CYS A 170 5.93 -10.01 -4.89
N LEU A 171 4.80 -9.90 -4.21
CA LEU A 171 3.59 -9.25 -4.67
C LEU A 171 3.45 -7.86 -4.03
N LEU A 172 3.02 -6.87 -4.81
CA LEU A 172 2.76 -5.53 -4.31
C LEU A 172 1.26 -5.22 -4.43
N TYR A 173 0.61 -4.93 -3.31
CA TYR A 173 -0.79 -4.50 -3.25
C TYR A 173 -0.89 -3.06 -2.78
N THR A 174 -1.35 -2.21 -3.69
CA THR A 174 -1.62 -0.79 -3.44
C THR A 174 -2.99 -0.43 -4.00
N SER A 175 -3.52 0.74 -3.63
CA SER A 175 -4.69 1.27 -4.33
C SER A 175 -4.30 1.59 -5.78
N PRO A 176 -5.05 1.07 -6.76
CA PRO A 176 -4.78 1.39 -8.15
C PRO A 176 -4.95 2.90 -8.39
N SER A 177 -4.03 3.47 -9.14
CA SER A 177 -4.14 4.85 -9.60
C SER A 177 -5.30 4.98 -10.59
N PRO A 178 -6.03 6.11 -10.64
CA PRO A 178 -7.06 6.34 -11.67
C PRO A 178 -6.55 6.14 -13.12
N ARG A 179 -5.24 6.18 -13.33
CA ARG A 179 -4.62 5.92 -14.65
C ARG A 179 -4.42 4.45 -14.96
N ASP A 180 -4.41 3.59 -13.96
CA ASP A 180 -4.28 2.14 -14.18
C ASP A 180 -5.56 1.58 -14.79
N TYR A 181 -6.70 2.26 -14.58
CA TYR A 181 -7.98 1.94 -15.23
C TYR A 181 -8.10 2.49 -16.66
N ALA A 182 -7.29 3.47 -17.05
CA ALA A 182 -7.33 4.08 -18.38
C ALA A 182 -6.41 3.35 -19.40
N ALA A 183 -5.64 2.36 -18.95
CA ALA A 183 -4.68 1.60 -19.75
C ALA A 183 -5.12 0.14 -20.02
N SER A 184 -6.35 -0.23 -19.60
CA SER A 184 -6.94 -1.55 -19.85
C SER A 184 -8.03 -1.49 -20.95
#